data_53ba3e88f4ad53fc4639775700a3b457
#
_entry.id   53ba3e88f4ad53fc4639775700a3b457
#
_cell.length_a   1.000
_cell.length_b   1.000
_cell.length_c   1.000
_cell.angle_alpha   90.00
_cell.angle_beta   90.00
_cell.angle_gamma   90.00
#
_symmetry.space_group_name_H-M   'P 1'
#
loop_
_entity.id
_entity.type
_entity.pdbx_description
1 polymer ?
#
loop_
_entity_poly.entity_id
_entity_poly.type
_entity_poly.pdbx_seq_one_letter_code
_entity_poly.pdbx_strand_id
1 'polypeptide(L)'
;MKIFISFFVLATCLWAKEIAYTDEVVSLYLNKDDTKVTGRLLPTNAFEILKSDKDRVLIKVDGYVNPKAPSVIYFNDSQRIIVAAFSKNTKLNFSQTSAGKNGKWDKVSLEIWADKKDFAKDNKEMLSRAKNLFAENCGICHALHPEKEFTANAWPAIFRSMADRTGIDKKDRWLVIEYLQKNAKDFKTK
;
A
#
# COMPACT_ATOMS: atom_id res chain seq x y z
N MET A 1 49.11 -25.12 -34.29
CA MET A 1 47.68 -24.93 -34.32
C MET A 1 47.28 -24.44 -32.93
N LYS A 2 47.09 -23.10 -32.77
CA LYS A 2 46.76 -22.49 -31.46
C LYS A 2 45.23 -22.33 -31.39
N ILE A 3 44.60 -23.04 -30.45
CA ILE A 3 43.16 -22.97 -30.19
C ILE A 3 42.90 -21.78 -29.26
N PHE A 4 42.27 -20.74 -29.78
CA PHE A 4 41.74 -19.62 -28.96
C PHE A 4 40.39 -20.04 -28.39
N ILE A 5 40.34 -20.33 -27.09
CA ILE A 5 39.10 -20.52 -26.35
C ILE A 5 38.58 -19.14 -25.97
N SER A 6 37.56 -18.66 -26.68
CA SER A 6 36.84 -17.42 -26.35
C SER A 6 35.89 -17.71 -25.20
N PHE A 7 36.20 -17.14 -24.03
CA PHE A 7 35.31 -17.19 -22.88
C PHE A 7 34.21 -16.15 -23.05
N PHE A 8 33.02 -16.60 -23.42
CA PHE A 8 31.83 -15.71 -23.49
C PHE A 8 31.29 -15.57 -22.06
N VAL A 9 31.61 -14.44 -21.41
CA VAL A 9 31.04 -14.09 -20.10
C VAL A 9 29.61 -13.63 -20.32
N LEU A 10 28.63 -14.49 -20.00
CA LEU A 10 27.22 -14.17 -19.99
C LEU A 10 26.98 -13.27 -18.76
N ALA A 11 26.93 -11.96 -18.97
CA ALA A 11 26.50 -11.00 -17.93
C ALA A 11 25.00 -11.18 -17.69
N THR A 12 24.63 -11.97 -16.68
CA THR A 12 23.26 -12.01 -16.18
C THR A 12 22.98 -10.71 -15.44
N CYS A 13 22.29 -9.77 -16.09
CA CYS A 13 21.70 -8.62 -15.42
C CYS A 13 20.65 -9.11 -14.42
N LEU A 14 21.02 -9.26 -13.16
CA LEU A 14 20.10 -9.41 -12.04
C LEU A 14 19.37 -8.05 -11.88
N TRP A 15 18.17 -7.97 -12.43
CA TRP A 15 17.28 -6.83 -12.18
C TRP A 15 16.88 -6.88 -10.70
N ALA A 16 17.49 -6.01 -9.90
CA ALA A 16 17.08 -5.85 -8.52
C ALA A 16 15.66 -5.31 -8.48
N LYS A 17 14.80 -5.92 -7.66
CA LYS A 17 13.44 -5.42 -7.42
C LYS A 17 13.50 -4.02 -6.86
N GLU A 18 12.90 -3.06 -7.53
CA GLU A 18 12.78 -1.70 -7.05
C GLU A 18 11.52 -1.57 -6.17
N ILE A 19 11.70 -1.72 -4.86
CA ILE A 19 10.62 -1.55 -3.88
C ILE A 19 10.50 -0.07 -3.54
N ALA A 20 9.26 0.42 -3.55
CA ALA A 20 8.93 1.80 -3.30
C ALA A 20 7.73 1.95 -2.37
N TYR A 21 7.58 3.16 -1.82
CA TYR A 21 6.50 3.57 -0.91
C TYR A 21 6.00 4.96 -1.29
N THR A 22 4.78 5.28 -0.90
CA THR A 22 4.20 6.60 -1.02
C THR A 22 3.64 7.07 0.32
N ASP A 23 3.68 8.37 0.59
CA ASP A 23 3.09 9.00 1.78
C ASP A 23 1.71 9.61 1.51
N GLU A 24 1.25 9.55 0.26
CA GLU A 24 -0.05 10.02 -0.18
C GLU A 24 -0.86 8.94 -0.90
N VAL A 25 -2.13 9.22 -1.13
CA VAL A 25 -3.00 8.36 -1.96
C VAL A 25 -2.63 8.58 -3.43
N VAL A 26 -2.35 7.48 -4.14
CA VAL A 26 -2.00 7.50 -5.58
C VAL A 26 -3.12 6.90 -6.40
N SER A 27 -3.49 7.56 -7.49
CA SER A 27 -4.52 7.06 -8.43
C SER A 27 -4.02 5.86 -9.21
N LEU A 28 -4.92 4.88 -9.42
CA LEU A 28 -4.65 3.65 -10.16
C LEU A 28 -5.52 3.56 -11.42
N TYR A 29 -4.96 2.96 -12.48
CA TYR A 29 -5.56 2.85 -13.80
C TYR A 29 -5.33 1.45 -14.38
N LEU A 30 -6.34 0.89 -15.08
CA LEU A 30 -6.20 -0.44 -15.70
C LEU A 30 -5.19 -0.42 -16.86
N ASN A 31 -5.19 0.64 -17.67
CA ASN A 31 -4.25 0.80 -18.77
C ASN A 31 -3.48 2.10 -18.62
N LYS A 32 -2.31 2.17 -19.26
CA LYS A 32 -1.42 3.32 -19.20
C LYS A 32 -2.08 4.64 -19.63
N ASP A 33 -2.87 4.58 -20.69
CA ASP A 33 -3.46 5.76 -21.34
C ASP A 33 -4.88 6.08 -20.85
N ASP A 34 -5.37 5.34 -19.84
CA ASP A 34 -6.67 5.58 -19.23
C ASP A 34 -6.71 6.95 -18.54
N THR A 35 -7.75 7.72 -18.80
CA THR A 35 -8.02 8.98 -18.09
C THR A 35 -8.90 8.78 -16.86
N LYS A 36 -9.64 7.66 -16.81
CA LYS A 36 -10.53 7.34 -15.71
C LYS A 36 -9.79 6.61 -14.60
N VAL A 37 -9.76 7.22 -13.42
CA VAL A 37 -9.26 6.58 -12.20
C VAL A 37 -10.15 5.39 -11.85
N THR A 38 -9.57 4.21 -11.72
CA THR A 38 -10.28 2.96 -11.39
C THR A 38 -10.07 2.51 -9.96
N GLY A 39 -9.01 3.00 -9.31
CA GLY A 39 -8.66 2.68 -7.94
C GLY A 39 -7.68 3.65 -7.33
N ARG A 40 -7.25 3.33 -6.11
CA ARG A 40 -6.25 4.09 -5.36
C ARG A 40 -5.34 3.16 -4.58
N LEU A 41 -4.05 3.47 -4.57
CA LEU A 41 -3.05 2.90 -3.67
C LEU A 41 -3.03 3.75 -2.40
N LEU A 42 -3.01 3.12 -1.22
CA LEU A 42 -2.93 3.82 0.04
C LEU A 42 -1.49 3.94 0.54
N PRO A 43 -1.18 4.99 1.32
CA PRO A 43 0.19 5.28 1.76
C PRO A 43 0.79 4.20 2.64
N THR A 44 2.11 4.28 2.86
CA THR A 44 2.92 3.40 3.72
C THR A 44 2.99 1.92 3.31
N ASN A 45 2.36 1.54 2.19
CA ASN A 45 2.39 0.18 1.68
C ASN A 45 3.48 0.02 0.62
N ALA A 46 4.22 -1.08 0.69
CA ALA A 46 5.26 -1.41 -0.29
C ALA A 46 4.64 -1.85 -1.62
N PHE A 47 5.25 -1.43 -2.72
CA PHE A 47 4.98 -1.92 -4.06
C PHE A 47 6.29 -2.02 -4.84
N GLU A 48 6.31 -2.85 -5.89
CA GLU A 48 7.45 -3.00 -6.79
C GLU A 48 7.22 -2.16 -8.04
N ILE A 49 8.20 -1.36 -8.46
CA ILE A 49 8.17 -0.64 -9.74
C ILE A 49 8.67 -1.59 -10.82
N LEU A 50 7.81 -1.92 -11.79
CA LEU A 50 8.13 -2.79 -12.91
C LEU A 50 8.57 -2.00 -14.14
N LYS A 51 7.93 -0.84 -14.38
CA LYS A 51 8.23 0.01 -15.53
C LYS A 51 7.88 1.45 -15.21
N SER A 52 8.76 2.37 -15.59
CA SER A 52 8.50 3.81 -15.49
C SER A 52 8.33 4.41 -16.89
N ASP A 53 7.32 5.26 -17.04
CA ASP A 53 7.08 6.06 -18.23
C ASP A 53 7.03 7.54 -17.83
N LYS A 54 6.67 8.45 -18.76
CA LYS A 54 6.65 9.89 -18.53
C LYS A 54 5.82 10.29 -17.32
N ASP A 55 4.53 9.96 -17.32
CA ASP A 55 3.56 10.37 -16.30
C ASP A 55 2.95 9.19 -15.51
N ARG A 56 3.34 7.96 -15.85
CA ARG A 56 2.81 6.73 -15.28
C ARG A 56 3.92 5.75 -14.92
N VAL A 57 3.65 4.93 -13.93
CA VAL A 57 4.46 3.77 -13.57
C VAL A 57 3.60 2.52 -13.56
N LEU A 58 4.12 1.42 -14.09
CA LEU A 58 3.54 0.09 -13.88
C LEU A 58 4.10 -0.43 -12.56
N ILE A 59 3.22 -0.70 -11.62
CA ILE A 59 3.58 -1.21 -10.31
C ILE A 59 2.99 -2.60 -10.08
N LYS A 60 3.66 -3.38 -9.26
CA LYS A 60 3.13 -4.64 -8.73
C LYS A 60 2.82 -4.48 -7.25
N VAL A 61 1.58 -4.77 -6.91
CA VAL A 61 1.05 -4.70 -5.54
C VAL A 61 0.76 -6.10 -5.05
N ASP A 62 1.38 -6.49 -3.95
CA ASP A 62 1.17 -7.76 -3.28
C ASP A 62 0.31 -7.58 -2.03
N GLY A 63 -0.67 -8.45 -1.84
CA GLY A 63 -1.53 -8.42 -0.66
C GLY A 63 -2.51 -9.57 -0.62
N TYR A 64 -3.65 -9.33 0.05
CA TYR A 64 -4.67 -10.35 0.27
C TYR A 64 -6.04 -9.83 -0.15
N VAL A 65 -6.85 -10.69 -0.74
CA VAL A 65 -8.21 -10.36 -1.16
C VAL A 65 -9.20 -11.21 -0.37
N ASN A 66 -10.15 -10.54 0.27
CA ASN A 66 -11.31 -11.19 0.84
C ASN A 66 -12.29 -11.53 -0.29
N PRO A 67 -12.69 -12.80 -0.50
CA PRO A 67 -13.65 -13.18 -1.54
C PRO A 67 -14.98 -12.42 -1.48
N LYS A 68 -15.37 -11.92 -0.29
CA LYS A 68 -16.57 -11.09 -0.10
C LYS A 68 -16.36 -9.62 -0.47
N ALA A 69 -15.11 -9.18 -0.70
CA ALA A 69 -14.76 -7.82 -1.08
C ALA A 69 -13.63 -7.83 -2.14
N PRO A 70 -13.89 -8.38 -3.35
CA PRO A 70 -12.86 -8.65 -4.35
C PRO A 70 -12.25 -7.38 -4.99
N SER A 71 -12.81 -6.21 -4.73
CA SER A 71 -12.28 -4.92 -5.19
C SER A 71 -11.28 -4.27 -4.23
N VAL A 72 -10.84 -4.97 -3.18
CA VAL A 72 -9.92 -4.42 -2.16
C VAL A 72 -8.76 -5.39 -1.92
N ILE A 73 -7.55 -4.87 -2.02
CA ILE A 73 -6.32 -5.58 -1.61
C ILE A 73 -5.98 -5.12 -0.19
N TYR A 74 -5.80 -6.07 0.71
CA TYR A 74 -5.47 -5.84 2.11
C TYR A 74 -4.01 -6.19 2.41
N PHE A 75 -3.48 -5.62 3.48
CA PHE A 75 -2.10 -5.80 3.92
C PHE A 75 -1.81 -7.23 4.40
N ASN A 76 -2.72 -7.83 5.14
CA ASN A 76 -2.62 -9.21 5.64
C ASN A 76 -3.93 -9.99 5.44
N ASP A 77 -3.92 -11.24 5.83
CA ASP A 77 -4.95 -12.24 5.52
C ASP A 77 -6.22 -12.18 6.39
N SER A 78 -6.35 -11.20 7.27
CA SER A 78 -7.44 -11.18 8.27
C SER A 78 -7.86 -9.79 8.74
N GLN A 79 -7.05 -8.75 8.53
CA GLN A 79 -7.31 -7.39 8.99
C GLN A 79 -7.61 -6.45 7.83
N ARG A 80 -8.56 -5.54 8.00
CA ARG A 80 -9.00 -4.59 6.97
C ARG A 80 -8.06 -3.37 6.85
N ILE A 81 -6.74 -3.63 6.80
CA ILE A 81 -5.71 -2.63 6.49
C ILE A 81 -5.60 -2.61 4.97
N ILE A 82 -5.99 -1.51 4.35
CA ILE A 82 -6.16 -1.44 2.89
C ILE A 82 -4.82 -1.07 2.23
N VAL A 83 -4.36 -1.90 1.30
CA VAL A 83 -3.22 -1.56 0.43
C VAL A 83 -3.70 -0.81 -0.80
N ALA A 84 -4.71 -1.36 -1.49
CA ALA A 84 -5.33 -0.72 -2.64
C ALA A 84 -6.83 -1.02 -2.67
N ALA A 85 -7.62 -0.05 -3.16
CA ALA A 85 -9.06 -0.19 -3.30
C ALA A 85 -9.50 0.30 -4.68
N PHE A 86 -10.44 -0.41 -5.28
CA PHE A 86 -10.95 -0.19 -6.64
C PHE A 86 -12.45 0.03 -6.65
N SER A 87 -12.95 0.63 -7.71
CA SER A 87 -14.39 0.74 -7.95
C SER A 87 -15.02 -0.65 -8.02
N LYS A 88 -16.21 -0.83 -7.45
CA LYS A 88 -16.88 -2.12 -7.25
C LYS A 88 -16.97 -2.98 -8.53
N ASN A 89 -17.10 -2.35 -9.68
CA ASN A 89 -17.28 -3.04 -10.97
C ASN A 89 -15.98 -3.17 -11.77
N THR A 90 -14.82 -2.81 -11.19
CA THR A 90 -13.53 -2.93 -11.86
C THR A 90 -13.16 -4.42 -11.97
N LYS A 91 -12.94 -4.90 -13.18
CA LYS A 91 -12.42 -6.25 -13.41
C LYS A 91 -10.91 -6.23 -13.20
N LEU A 92 -10.45 -6.89 -12.15
CA LEU A 92 -9.04 -6.98 -11.80
C LEU A 92 -8.49 -8.35 -12.18
N ASN A 93 -7.34 -8.36 -12.85
CA ASN A 93 -6.64 -9.60 -13.23
C ASN A 93 -5.58 -9.92 -12.17
N PHE A 94 -6.02 -10.51 -11.07
CA PHE A 94 -5.11 -10.98 -10.04
C PHE A 94 -4.33 -12.22 -10.49
N SER A 95 -3.03 -12.22 -10.22
CA SER A 95 -2.27 -13.47 -10.12
C SER A 95 -2.46 -14.01 -8.71
N GLN A 96 -3.19 -15.13 -8.58
CA GLN A 96 -3.37 -15.78 -7.28
C GLN A 96 -2.10 -16.56 -6.92
N THR A 97 -1.47 -16.19 -5.80
CA THR A 97 -0.24 -16.84 -5.34
C THR A 97 -0.51 -17.98 -4.36
N SER A 98 -1.58 -17.90 -3.57
CA SER A 98 -2.08 -18.99 -2.75
C SER A 98 -3.53 -18.77 -2.33
N ALA A 99 -4.30 -19.85 -2.23
CA ALA A 99 -5.64 -19.81 -1.64
C ALA A 99 -5.57 -19.69 -0.12
N GLY A 100 -6.46 -18.88 0.45
CA GLY A 100 -6.62 -18.77 1.89
C GLY A 100 -7.18 -20.05 2.49
N LYS A 101 -6.68 -20.43 3.66
CA LYS A 101 -7.15 -21.60 4.43
C LYS A 101 -7.74 -21.17 5.77
N ASN A 102 -8.68 -21.92 6.32
CA ASN A 102 -9.26 -21.69 7.65
C ASN A 102 -9.81 -20.25 7.84
N GLY A 103 -10.55 -19.75 6.85
CA GLY A 103 -11.14 -18.40 6.88
C GLY A 103 -10.18 -17.25 6.62
N LYS A 104 -8.93 -17.54 6.25
CA LYS A 104 -7.95 -16.56 5.78
C LYS A 104 -8.25 -16.15 4.34
N TRP A 105 -7.76 -14.98 3.96
CA TRP A 105 -7.96 -14.43 2.61
C TRP A 105 -6.90 -14.92 1.63
N ASP A 106 -7.26 -14.90 0.34
CA ASP A 106 -6.37 -15.32 -0.73
C ASP A 106 -5.20 -14.35 -0.91
N LYS A 107 -3.98 -14.87 -0.98
CA LYS A 107 -2.81 -14.07 -1.34
C LYS A 107 -2.78 -13.83 -2.84
N VAL A 108 -2.61 -12.58 -3.23
CA VAL A 108 -2.65 -12.15 -4.62
C VAL A 108 -1.55 -11.16 -4.95
N SER A 109 -1.24 -11.05 -6.24
CA SER A 109 -0.48 -9.97 -6.84
C SER A 109 -1.31 -9.30 -7.91
N LEU A 110 -1.13 -7.99 -8.09
CA LEU A 110 -1.76 -7.21 -9.14
C LEU A 110 -0.73 -6.31 -9.80
N GLU A 111 -0.62 -6.37 -11.13
CA GLU A 111 0.10 -5.39 -11.92
C GLU A 111 -0.89 -4.32 -12.39
N ILE A 112 -0.59 -3.05 -12.13
CA ILE A 112 -1.51 -1.94 -12.35
C ILE A 112 -0.73 -0.65 -12.63
N TRP A 113 -1.28 0.22 -13.47
CA TRP A 113 -0.70 1.53 -13.71
C TRP A 113 -1.06 2.52 -12.61
N ALA A 114 -0.11 3.33 -12.20
CA ALA A 114 -0.27 4.35 -11.17
C ALA A 114 0.24 5.71 -11.68
N ASP A 115 -0.26 6.80 -11.11
CA ASP A 115 0.35 8.12 -11.31
C ASP A 115 1.80 8.08 -10.83
N LYS A 116 2.71 8.62 -11.65
CA LYS A 116 4.12 8.77 -11.27
C LYS A 116 4.27 9.87 -10.24
N LYS A 117 4.95 9.57 -9.16
CA LYS A 117 5.25 10.46 -8.04
C LYS A 117 6.71 10.27 -7.61
N ASP A 118 7.15 11.10 -6.67
CA ASP A 118 8.40 10.89 -5.96
C ASP A 118 8.18 9.83 -4.88
N PHE A 119 8.57 8.60 -5.20
CA PHE A 119 8.42 7.47 -4.31
C PHE A 119 9.63 7.29 -3.39
N ALA A 120 9.37 7.01 -2.13
CA ALA A 120 10.41 6.74 -1.15
C ALA A 120 10.90 5.28 -1.21
N LYS A 121 12.14 5.03 -0.82
CA LYS A 121 12.72 3.68 -0.75
C LYS A 121 12.32 2.92 0.52
N ASP A 122 11.93 3.63 1.56
CA ASP A 122 11.39 3.07 2.80
C ASP A 122 10.25 3.95 3.35
N ASN A 123 9.58 3.49 4.39
CA ASN A 123 8.41 4.17 4.95
C ASN A 123 8.67 4.83 6.32
N LYS A 124 9.92 4.95 6.77
CA LYS A 124 10.24 5.44 8.11
C LYS A 124 9.83 6.88 8.33
N GLU A 125 10.22 7.77 7.41
CA GLU A 125 9.91 9.20 7.52
C GLU A 125 8.41 9.44 7.45
N MET A 126 7.68 8.76 6.55
CA MET A 126 6.22 8.90 6.44
C MET A 126 5.50 8.38 7.68
N LEU A 127 5.96 7.29 8.30
CA LEU A 127 5.42 6.79 9.57
C LEU A 127 5.72 7.75 10.74
N SER A 128 6.91 8.35 10.77
CA SER A 128 7.27 9.39 11.75
C SER A 128 6.39 10.63 11.58
N ARG A 129 6.17 11.09 10.35
CA ARG A 129 5.26 12.20 10.05
C ARG A 129 3.82 11.89 10.48
N ALA A 130 3.33 10.68 10.21
CA ALA A 130 2.00 10.25 10.64
C ALA A 130 1.83 10.25 12.16
N LYS A 131 2.84 9.78 12.89
CA LYS A 131 2.89 9.80 14.36
C LYS A 131 2.79 11.24 14.89
N ASN A 132 3.59 12.15 14.33
CA ASN A 132 3.58 13.55 14.75
C ASN A 132 2.22 14.21 14.47
N LEU A 133 1.65 14.02 13.26
CA LEU A 133 0.32 14.51 12.93
C LEU A 133 -0.74 14.02 13.91
N PHE A 134 -0.69 12.74 14.28
CA PHE A 134 -1.60 12.16 15.26
C PHE A 134 -1.42 12.79 16.64
N ALA A 135 -0.19 12.84 17.16
CA ALA A 135 0.11 13.34 18.50
C ALA A 135 -0.23 14.83 18.65
N GLU A 136 0.17 15.66 17.68
CA GLU A 136 0.00 17.11 17.71
C GLU A 136 -1.46 17.53 17.56
N ASN A 137 -2.31 16.75 16.91
CA ASN A 137 -3.69 17.12 16.65
C ASN A 137 -4.71 16.42 17.56
N CYS A 138 -4.47 15.18 17.95
CA CYS A 138 -5.45 14.41 18.72
C CYS A 138 -5.27 14.57 20.26
N GLY A 139 -4.10 15.04 20.71
CA GLY A 139 -3.81 15.31 22.11
C GLY A 139 -4.28 16.67 22.64
N ILE A 140 -4.84 17.54 21.79
CA ILE A 140 -5.18 18.93 22.17
C ILE A 140 -6.42 19.00 23.09
N CYS A 141 -7.44 18.19 22.82
CA CYS A 141 -8.74 18.30 23.49
C CYS A 141 -8.88 17.38 24.72
N HIS A 142 -8.16 16.29 24.76
CA HIS A 142 -8.14 15.29 25.83
C HIS A 142 -6.84 14.49 25.80
N ALA A 143 -6.63 13.59 26.76
CA ALA A 143 -5.47 12.69 26.74
C ALA A 143 -5.44 11.89 25.43
N LEU A 144 -4.24 11.84 24.82
CA LEU A 144 -4.03 11.11 23.57
C LEU A 144 -4.27 9.61 23.81
N HIS A 145 -5.09 8.99 22.96
CA HIS A 145 -5.26 7.55 22.95
C HIS A 145 -3.96 6.87 22.48
N PRO A 146 -3.37 5.93 23.25
CA PRO A 146 -2.25 5.14 22.76
C PRO A 146 -2.60 4.36 21.50
N GLU A 147 -1.66 4.18 20.58
CA GLU A 147 -1.89 3.44 19.32
C GLU A 147 -2.38 2.00 19.56
N LYS A 148 -1.95 1.41 20.69
CA LYS A 148 -2.33 0.06 21.11
C LYS A 148 -3.67 -0.02 21.87
N GLU A 149 -4.41 1.04 21.98
CA GLU A 149 -5.70 1.02 22.67
C GLU A 149 -6.77 0.29 21.88
N PHE A 150 -6.80 0.48 20.59
CA PHE A 150 -7.83 -0.09 19.71
C PHE A 150 -7.25 -1.14 18.75
N THR A 151 -8.16 -1.94 18.17
CA THR A 151 -7.80 -2.91 17.12
C THR A 151 -7.55 -2.22 15.79
N ALA A 152 -6.76 -2.85 14.92
CA ALA A 152 -6.50 -2.34 13.58
C ALA A 152 -7.80 -2.08 12.79
N ASN A 153 -8.82 -2.92 12.98
CA ASN A 153 -10.11 -2.76 12.31
C ASN A 153 -10.99 -1.63 12.92
N ALA A 154 -10.76 -1.23 14.15
CA ALA A 154 -11.52 -0.18 14.82
C ALA A 154 -10.96 1.23 14.53
N TRP A 155 -9.64 1.37 14.43
CA TRP A 155 -8.96 2.66 14.26
C TRP A 155 -9.55 3.56 13.15
N PRO A 156 -9.88 3.05 11.94
CA PRO A 156 -10.41 3.92 10.88
C PRO A 156 -11.73 4.61 11.25
N ALA A 157 -12.60 3.96 11.99
CA ALA A 157 -13.87 4.56 12.42
C ALA A 157 -13.65 5.59 13.53
N ILE A 158 -12.82 5.24 14.52
CA ILE A 158 -12.46 6.13 15.65
C ILE A 158 -11.79 7.40 15.12
N PHE A 159 -10.75 7.27 14.29
CA PHE A 159 -10.07 8.41 13.71
C PHE A 159 -11.02 9.32 12.91
N ARG A 160 -11.86 8.74 12.03
CA ARG A 160 -12.79 9.53 11.20
C ARG A 160 -13.84 10.29 12.01
N SER A 161 -14.27 9.77 13.16
CA SER A 161 -15.25 10.46 14.02
C SER A 161 -14.72 11.80 14.58
N MET A 162 -13.39 11.95 14.65
CA MET A 162 -12.71 13.14 15.17
C MET A 162 -12.00 13.96 14.09
N ALA A 163 -11.71 13.38 12.93
CA ALA A 163 -10.85 13.96 11.91
C ALA A 163 -11.26 15.36 11.45
N ASP A 164 -12.55 15.64 11.34
CA ASP A 164 -13.07 16.95 10.92
C ASP A 164 -12.95 18.04 12.01
N ARG A 165 -12.60 17.66 13.24
CA ARG A 165 -12.35 18.56 14.37
C ARG A 165 -10.85 18.82 14.60
N THR A 166 -9.98 18.27 13.76
CA THR A 166 -8.52 18.39 13.84
C THR A 166 -7.97 19.24 12.72
N GLY A 167 -6.73 19.73 12.88
CA GLY A 167 -5.98 20.42 11.83
C GLY A 167 -5.38 19.49 10.77
N ILE A 168 -5.66 18.18 10.82
CA ILE A 168 -5.10 17.20 9.86
C ILE A 168 -5.77 17.37 8.49
N ASP A 169 -4.96 17.73 7.50
CA ASP A 169 -5.40 17.86 6.11
C ASP A 169 -6.05 16.57 5.60
N LYS A 170 -7.08 16.70 4.76
CA LYS A 170 -7.79 15.56 4.17
C LYS A 170 -6.84 14.61 3.41
N LYS A 171 -5.80 15.14 2.76
CA LYS A 171 -4.78 14.36 2.05
C LYS A 171 -3.96 13.45 2.97
N ASP A 172 -3.73 13.88 4.22
CA ASP A 172 -2.90 13.17 5.19
C ASP A 172 -3.67 12.18 6.06
N ARG A 173 -5.00 12.18 6.00
CA ARG A 173 -5.86 11.33 6.85
C ARG A 173 -5.60 9.84 6.65
N TRP A 174 -5.37 9.41 5.42
CA TRP A 174 -5.05 8.02 5.16
C TRP A 174 -3.67 7.64 5.69
N LEU A 175 -2.71 8.55 5.65
CA LEU A 175 -1.39 8.33 6.23
C LEU A 175 -1.48 8.07 7.74
N VAL A 176 -2.28 8.87 8.46
CA VAL A 176 -2.51 8.68 9.90
C VAL A 176 -3.29 7.40 10.19
N ILE A 177 -4.33 7.07 9.40
CA ILE A 177 -5.09 5.81 9.54
C ILE A 177 -4.17 4.60 9.37
N GLU A 178 -3.33 4.57 8.34
CA GLU A 178 -2.38 3.47 8.10
C GLU A 178 -1.38 3.31 9.24
N TYR A 179 -0.87 4.44 9.77
CA TYR A 179 0.00 4.44 10.94
C TYR A 179 -0.69 3.80 12.15
N LEU A 180 -1.90 4.25 12.49
CA LEU A 180 -2.65 3.75 13.63
C LEU A 180 -2.99 2.26 13.50
N GLN A 181 -3.41 1.82 12.32
CA GLN A 181 -3.71 0.41 12.06
C GLN A 181 -2.47 -0.48 12.19
N LYS A 182 -1.29 -0.01 11.71
CA LYS A 182 -0.03 -0.75 11.77
C LYS A 182 0.65 -0.71 13.14
N ASN A 183 0.16 0.11 14.06
CA ASN A 183 0.61 0.16 15.46
C ASN A 183 -0.47 -0.32 16.44
N ALA A 184 -1.61 -0.83 15.96
CA ALA A 184 -2.71 -1.30 16.77
C ALA A 184 -2.34 -2.50 17.66
N LYS A 185 -3.12 -2.72 18.74
CA LYS A 185 -2.86 -3.79 19.72
C LYS A 185 -2.85 -5.21 19.14
N ASP A 186 -3.56 -5.43 18.04
CA ASP A 186 -3.73 -6.73 17.38
C ASP A 186 -3.06 -6.78 16.01
N PHE A 187 -2.22 -5.79 15.66
CA PHE A 187 -1.55 -5.74 14.36
C PHE A 187 -0.76 -7.02 14.08
N LYS A 188 -0.96 -7.58 12.89
CA LYS A 188 -0.22 -8.74 12.38
C LYS A 188 0.59 -8.33 11.15
N THR A 189 1.85 -8.69 11.16
CA THR A 189 2.71 -8.59 9.97
C THR A 189 2.24 -9.56 8.87
N LYS A 190 2.71 -9.34 7.64
CA LYS A 190 2.45 -10.24 6.50
C LYS A 190 3.03 -11.63 6.72
#